data_b1ae8959bf7af82f0c519a58604dd1ed
#
_entry.id   b1ae8959bf7af82f0c519a58604dd1ed
#
_cell.length_a   1.000
_cell.length_b   1.000
_cell.length_c   1.000
_cell.angle_alpha   90.00
_cell.angle_beta   90.00
_cell.angle_gamma   90.00
#
_symmetry.space_group_name_H-M   'P 1'
#
loop_
_entity.id
_entity.type
_entity.pdbx_description
1 polymer ?
#
loop_
_entity_poly.entity_id
_entity_poly.type
_entity_poly.pdbx_seq_one_letter_code
_entity_poly.pdbx_strand_id
1 'polypeptide(L)'
;MSVFIIAEAGVNHNGSVELAKRLIDVAVDAGADSVKFQTFKAESLVSKSAQKAEYQKKTTDVLESQFEMIKKLELDVETHKELISYCQEKSILFLSTPFDHDSINMLDTLGLQIFKVPSSEITNLPYLRHIGSLNKQVILSTGMSNLQEINSALDILIDSGTLKDNITVLHANTMYPTPMEDVNLNAMLTMQIEFDVAIGYSDHTLGIEVDIAAVAMGATIIEKHFTLDKTMVGPDHQASLESNELKAMVKAIRNIERAMGSFEKQPSPSESINIEIVRKSIVASQIIKKGDLLTENNIMVKRPGNGISPMKWDEVIGTVASKNYQSDELI
;
A
#
# COMPACT_ATOMS: atom_id res chain seq x y z
N MET A 1 -10.08 -6.67 1.37
CA MET A 1 -9.95 -6.11 -0.01
C MET A 1 -8.49 -6.25 -0.41
N SER A 2 -8.18 -6.41 -1.70
CA SER A 2 -6.80 -6.42 -2.17
C SER A 2 -6.30 -4.98 -2.32
N VAL A 3 -5.07 -4.71 -1.91
CA VAL A 3 -4.41 -3.42 -2.09
C VAL A 3 -4.14 -3.21 -3.57
N PHE A 4 -4.46 -2.04 -4.09
CA PHE A 4 -4.17 -1.67 -5.47
C PHE A 4 -2.74 -1.12 -5.57
N ILE A 5 -1.87 -1.82 -6.29
CA ILE A 5 -0.44 -1.48 -6.40
C ILE A 5 -0.19 -0.78 -7.71
N ILE A 6 0.24 0.48 -7.63
CA ILE A 6 0.62 1.32 -8.75
C ILE A 6 2.15 1.31 -8.88
N ALA A 7 2.66 0.63 -9.89
CA ALA A 7 4.05 0.74 -10.28
C ALA A 7 4.25 2.05 -11.06
N GLU A 8 4.87 3.05 -10.42
CA GLU A 8 5.09 4.37 -11.01
C GLU A 8 6.34 4.37 -11.87
N ALA A 9 6.16 4.20 -13.18
CA ALA A 9 7.22 4.40 -14.17
C ALA A 9 7.61 5.88 -14.28
N GLY A 10 6.64 6.77 -14.03
CA GLY A 10 6.84 8.21 -14.06
C GLY A 10 7.45 8.67 -15.38
N VAL A 11 8.63 9.29 -15.31
CA VAL A 11 9.43 9.71 -16.47
C VAL A 11 10.68 8.85 -16.69
N ASN A 12 10.80 7.71 -16.00
CA ASN A 12 11.96 6.80 -16.08
C ASN A 12 12.12 6.11 -17.46
N HIS A 13 11.20 6.36 -18.38
CA HIS A 13 11.33 5.99 -19.79
C HIS A 13 12.28 6.92 -20.59
N ASN A 14 12.72 8.04 -20.02
CA ASN A 14 13.66 9.00 -20.66
C ASN A 14 13.26 9.41 -22.11
N GLY A 15 11.96 9.53 -22.39
CA GLY A 15 11.41 9.86 -23.71
C GLY A 15 11.41 8.70 -24.72
N SER A 16 11.81 7.49 -24.35
CA SER A 16 11.87 6.32 -25.24
C SER A 16 10.65 5.41 -25.04
N VAL A 17 9.94 5.11 -26.14
CA VAL A 17 8.82 4.15 -26.17
C VAL A 17 9.29 2.73 -25.83
N GLU A 18 10.47 2.34 -26.30
CA GLU A 18 11.06 1.06 -25.97
C GLU A 18 11.32 0.91 -24.47
N LEU A 19 11.88 1.94 -23.82
CA LEU A 19 12.10 1.91 -22.37
C LEU A 19 10.76 1.90 -21.62
N ALA A 20 9.75 2.65 -22.09
CA ALA A 20 8.41 2.63 -21.53
C ALA A 20 7.77 1.23 -21.58
N LYS A 21 7.87 0.53 -22.71
CA LYS A 21 7.40 -0.87 -22.83
C LYS A 21 8.16 -1.83 -21.93
N ARG A 22 9.47 -1.69 -21.80
CA ARG A 22 10.27 -2.50 -20.85
C ARG A 22 9.85 -2.25 -19.41
N LEU A 23 9.52 -1.01 -19.04
CA LEU A 23 8.96 -0.70 -17.72
C LEU A 23 7.61 -1.38 -17.53
N ILE A 24 6.72 -1.39 -18.54
CA ILE A 24 5.46 -2.15 -18.48
C ILE A 24 5.73 -3.64 -18.23
N ASP A 25 6.66 -4.26 -18.95
CA ASP A 25 7.00 -5.67 -18.74
C ASP A 25 7.49 -5.94 -17.30
N VAL A 26 8.33 -5.05 -16.75
CA VAL A 26 8.80 -5.15 -15.35
C VAL A 26 7.63 -5.05 -14.36
N ALA A 27 6.67 -4.13 -14.56
CA ALA A 27 5.50 -3.99 -13.69
C ALA A 27 4.61 -5.25 -13.74
N VAL A 28 4.41 -5.83 -14.92
CA VAL A 28 3.69 -7.10 -15.13
C VAL A 28 4.40 -8.24 -14.41
N ASP A 29 5.71 -8.41 -14.62
CA ASP A 29 6.52 -9.47 -14.00
C ASP A 29 6.56 -9.37 -12.46
N ALA A 30 6.47 -8.14 -11.95
CA ALA A 30 6.38 -7.90 -10.51
C ALA A 30 4.99 -8.24 -9.94
N GLY A 31 3.95 -8.30 -10.76
CA GLY A 31 2.56 -8.53 -10.35
C GLY A 31 1.88 -7.28 -9.81
N ALA A 32 2.27 -6.10 -10.28
CA ALA A 32 1.57 -4.84 -10.00
C ALA A 32 0.19 -4.83 -10.68
N ASP A 33 -0.77 -4.09 -10.11
CA ASP A 33 -2.11 -3.96 -10.67
C ASP A 33 -2.17 -2.94 -11.80
N SER A 34 -1.30 -1.94 -11.75
CA SER A 34 -1.17 -0.91 -12.78
C SER A 34 0.26 -0.43 -12.97
N VAL A 35 0.54 0.09 -14.14
CA VAL A 35 1.73 0.91 -14.42
C VAL A 35 1.29 2.34 -14.68
N LYS A 36 1.98 3.32 -14.07
CA LYS A 36 1.63 4.72 -14.20
C LYS A 36 2.77 5.54 -14.82
N PHE A 37 2.40 6.41 -15.74
CA PHE A 37 3.25 7.38 -16.40
C PHE A 37 2.85 8.81 -15.99
N GLN A 38 3.48 9.80 -16.61
CA GLN A 38 3.18 11.21 -16.46
C GLN A 38 2.86 11.82 -17.82
N THR A 39 1.84 12.67 -17.87
CA THR A 39 1.39 13.31 -19.10
C THR A 39 1.37 14.83 -18.90
N PHE A 40 2.15 15.53 -19.68
CA PHE A 40 2.29 16.98 -19.60
C PHE A 40 2.76 17.58 -20.92
N LYS A 41 2.55 18.89 -21.05
CA LYS A 41 3.22 19.75 -22.01
C LYS A 41 4.12 20.70 -21.24
N ALA A 42 5.42 20.71 -21.54
CA ALA A 42 6.39 21.55 -20.84
C ALA A 42 5.98 23.03 -20.86
N GLU A 43 5.41 23.49 -21.97
CA GLU A 43 4.91 24.84 -22.16
C GLU A 43 3.76 25.20 -21.19
N SER A 44 2.95 24.22 -20.81
CA SER A 44 1.80 24.40 -19.89
C SER A 44 2.18 24.15 -18.44
N LEU A 45 3.27 23.41 -18.18
CA LEU A 45 3.65 22.95 -16.84
C LEU A 45 4.61 23.92 -16.15
N VAL A 46 5.63 24.43 -16.84
CA VAL A 46 6.65 25.27 -16.22
C VAL A 46 6.96 26.52 -17.03
N SER A 47 7.25 27.64 -16.33
CA SER A 47 7.79 28.82 -16.99
C SER A 47 9.23 28.57 -17.47
N LYS A 48 9.67 29.26 -18.52
CA LYS A 48 11.04 29.14 -19.04
C LYS A 48 12.13 29.49 -18.02
N SER A 49 11.78 30.23 -16.96
CA SER A 49 12.69 30.65 -15.89
C SER A 49 12.63 29.74 -14.65
N ALA A 50 11.79 28.70 -14.66
CA ALA A 50 11.64 27.80 -13.52
C ALA A 50 12.96 27.07 -13.19
N GLN A 51 13.27 26.98 -11.91
CA GLN A 51 14.46 26.31 -11.42
C GLN A 51 14.16 24.84 -11.14
N LYS A 52 15.13 23.96 -11.43
CA LYS A 52 15.07 22.56 -11.03
C LYS A 52 15.07 22.42 -9.51
N ALA A 53 14.38 21.41 -9.01
CA ALA A 53 14.51 20.99 -7.61
C ALA A 53 15.97 20.51 -7.32
N GLU A 54 16.41 20.61 -6.08
CA GLU A 54 17.80 20.30 -5.73
C GLU A 54 18.22 18.86 -6.06
N TYR A 55 17.31 17.90 -5.90
CA TYR A 55 17.57 16.51 -6.27
C TYR A 55 17.72 16.35 -7.81
N GLN A 56 16.92 17.07 -8.61
CA GLN A 56 17.00 17.04 -10.08
C GLN A 56 18.33 17.59 -10.59
N LYS A 57 18.88 18.63 -9.93
CA LYS A 57 20.20 19.18 -10.28
C LYS A 57 21.35 18.18 -10.10
N LYS A 58 21.17 17.22 -9.17
CA LYS A 58 22.19 16.20 -8.89
C LYS A 58 22.13 15.02 -9.87
N THR A 59 20.97 14.77 -10.48
CA THR A 59 20.69 13.57 -11.29
C THR A 59 20.56 13.85 -12.78
N THR A 60 20.55 15.13 -13.18
CA THR A 60 20.41 15.60 -14.57
C THR A 60 21.47 16.64 -14.90
N ASP A 61 21.59 17.05 -16.19
CA ASP A 61 22.55 18.04 -16.64
C ASP A 61 22.34 19.39 -15.90
N VAL A 62 23.40 19.87 -15.23
CA VAL A 62 23.36 21.12 -14.42
C VAL A 62 23.09 22.37 -15.28
N LEU A 63 23.48 22.35 -16.56
CA LEU A 63 23.33 23.50 -17.48
C LEU A 63 21.94 23.59 -18.10
N GLU A 64 21.18 22.50 -18.05
CA GLU A 64 19.85 22.39 -18.63
C GLU A 64 18.81 23.04 -17.69
N SER A 65 17.89 23.84 -18.24
CA SER A 65 16.76 24.38 -17.49
C SER A 65 15.73 23.29 -17.12
N GLN A 66 14.85 23.55 -16.17
CA GLN A 66 13.75 22.63 -15.88
C GLN A 66 12.86 22.39 -17.11
N PHE A 67 12.59 23.46 -17.87
CA PHE A 67 11.82 23.38 -19.11
C PHE A 67 12.44 22.42 -20.13
N GLU A 68 13.75 22.56 -20.39
CA GLU A 68 14.46 21.69 -21.34
C GLU A 68 14.51 20.25 -20.87
N MET A 69 14.68 20.02 -19.58
CA MET A 69 14.68 18.70 -18.98
C MET A 69 13.34 17.99 -19.21
N ILE A 70 12.22 18.61 -18.80
CA ILE A 70 10.90 17.98 -18.93
C ILE A 70 10.44 17.89 -20.39
N LYS A 71 10.84 18.81 -21.27
CA LYS A 71 10.48 18.77 -22.69
C LYS A 71 10.93 17.48 -23.39
N LYS A 72 12.07 16.93 -22.99
CA LYS A 72 12.60 15.66 -23.53
C LYS A 72 11.82 14.43 -23.03
N LEU A 73 11.03 14.60 -21.96
CA LEU A 73 10.30 13.53 -21.29
C LEU A 73 8.82 13.48 -21.69
N GLU A 74 8.37 14.40 -22.54
CA GLU A 74 7.00 14.39 -23.05
C GLU A 74 6.72 13.14 -23.88
N LEU A 75 5.53 12.58 -23.68
CA LEU A 75 4.97 11.54 -24.54
C LEU A 75 3.80 12.15 -25.34
N ASP A 76 3.76 11.89 -26.63
CA ASP A 76 2.68 12.36 -27.48
C ASP A 76 1.46 11.42 -27.46
N VAL A 77 0.38 11.84 -28.12
CA VAL A 77 -0.89 11.10 -28.16
C VAL A 77 -0.74 9.71 -28.77
N GLU A 78 0.05 9.58 -29.83
CA GLU A 78 0.26 8.29 -30.51
C GLU A 78 1.05 7.33 -29.62
N THR A 79 2.05 7.83 -28.92
CA THR A 79 2.77 7.05 -27.90
C THR A 79 1.83 6.57 -26.78
N HIS A 80 0.94 7.43 -26.30
CA HIS A 80 -0.05 7.01 -25.28
C HIS A 80 -0.94 5.88 -25.80
N LYS A 81 -1.45 5.98 -27.04
CA LYS A 81 -2.25 4.91 -27.65
C LYS A 81 -1.48 3.60 -27.73
N GLU A 82 -0.22 3.68 -28.15
CA GLU A 82 0.65 2.51 -28.25
C GLU A 82 0.89 1.86 -26.88
N LEU A 83 1.19 2.65 -25.84
CA LEU A 83 1.41 2.15 -24.47
C LEU A 83 0.12 1.60 -23.86
N ILE A 84 -1.04 2.23 -24.07
CA ILE A 84 -2.35 1.72 -23.63
C ILE A 84 -2.62 0.36 -24.28
N SER A 85 -2.43 0.24 -25.61
CA SER A 85 -2.60 -1.01 -26.33
C SER A 85 -1.67 -2.11 -25.80
N TYR A 86 -0.41 -1.76 -25.53
CA TYR A 86 0.58 -2.68 -25.00
C TYR A 86 0.22 -3.13 -23.56
N CYS A 87 -0.26 -2.22 -22.72
CA CYS A 87 -0.75 -2.59 -21.38
C CYS A 87 -1.96 -3.53 -21.45
N GLN A 88 -2.89 -3.32 -22.41
CA GLN A 88 -4.02 -4.21 -22.63
C GLN A 88 -3.56 -5.62 -23.05
N GLU A 89 -2.61 -5.71 -23.98
CA GLU A 89 -2.00 -6.98 -24.40
C GLU A 89 -1.37 -7.72 -23.20
N LYS A 90 -0.69 -6.99 -22.33
CA LYS A 90 -0.03 -7.52 -21.13
C LYS A 90 -0.97 -7.73 -19.94
N SER A 91 -2.24 -7.36 -20.04
CA SER A 91 -3.24 -7.46 -18.98
C SER A 91 -2.88 -6.68 -17.71
N ILE A 92 -2.28 -5.50 -17.86
CA ILE A 92 -2.03 -4.54 -16.78
C ILE A 92 -2.78 -3.24 -17.06
N LEU A 93 -3.26 -2.56 -16.00
CA LEU A 93 -3.94 -1.29 -16.17
C LEU A 93 -2.94 -0.17 -16.47
N PHE A 94 -3.19 0.58 -17.56
CA PHE A 94 -2.46 1.81 -17.86
C PHE A 94 -3.04 2.97 -17.04
N LEU A 95 -2.18 3.70 -16.34
CA LEU A 95 -2.51 4.97 -15.70
C LEU A 95 -1.53 6.06 -16.15
N SER A 96 -1.97 7.30 -16.07
CA SER A 96 -1.08 8.46 -16.21
C SER A 96 -1.56 9.62 -15.37
N THR A 97 -0.61 10.37 -14.81
CA THR A 97 -0.87 11.60 -14.08
C THR A 97 -0.86 12.77 -15.05
N PRO A 98 -2.00 13.44 -15.31
CA PRO A 98 -1.98 14.70 -16.09
C PRO A 98 -1.45 15.84 -15.22
N PHE A 99 -0.73 16.78 -15.83
CA PHE A 99 -0.24 17.98 -15.15
C PHE A 99 -0.77 19.30 -15.77
N ASP A 100 -1.65 19.19 -16.76
CA ASP A 100 -2.28 20.34 -17.40
C ASP A 100 -3.66 19.97 -17.99
N HIS A 101 -4.44 20.97 -18.37
CA HIS A 101 -5.80 20.78 -18.86
C HIS A 101 -5.87 20.00 -20.18
N ASP A 102 -4.91 20.20 -21.09
CA ASP A 102 -4.86 19.49 -22.37
C ASP A 102 -4.55 18.02 -22.13
N SER A 103 -3.67 17.72 -21.18
CA SER A 103 -3.36 16.36 -20.73
C SER A 103 -4.57 15.67 -20.10
N ILE A 104 -5.37 16.38 -19.29
CA ILE A 104 -6.63 15.85 -18.74
C ILE A 104 -7.57 15.47 -19.89
N ASN A 105 -7.83 16.38 -20.82
CA ASN A 105 -8.71 16.15 -21.97
C ASN A 105 -8.22 14.99 -22.85
N MET A 106 -6.94 14.90 -23.08
CA MET A 106 -6.33 13.82 -23.87
C MET A 106 -6.56 12.46 -23.19
N LEU A 107 -6.27 12.33 -21.89
CA LEU A 107 -6.43 11.09 -21.16
C LEU A 107 -7.91 10.67 -21.04
N ASP A 108 -8.83 11.62 -20.86
CA ASP A 108 -10.27 11.33 -20.88
C ASP A 108 -10.71 10.84 -22.27
N THR A 109 -10.26 11.48 -23.35
CA THR A 109 -10.53 11.07 -24.75
C THR A 109 -9.98 9.66 -25.04
N LEU A 110 -8.84 9.31 -24.45
CA LEU A 110 -8.25 7.96 -24.53
C LEU A 110 -8.96 6.93 -23.66
N GLY A 111 -9.96 7.34 -22.88
CA GLY A 111 -10.87 6.44 -22.15
C GLY A 111 -10.42 6.08 -20.73
N LEU A 112 -9.48 6.81 -20.12
CA LEU A 112 -9.08 6.56 -18.74
C LEU A 112 -10.26 6.72 -17.77
N GLN A 113 -10.36 5.83 -16.81
CA GLN A 113 -11.41 5.82 -15.79
C GLN A 113 -10.91 6.24 -14.40
N ILE A 114 -9.58 6.32 -14.21
CA ILE A 114 -8.94 6.72 -12.97
C ILE A 114 -8.00 7.88 -13.29
N PHE A 115 -8.16 8.98 -12.55
CA PHE A 115 -7.31 10.16 -12.66
C PHE A 115 -6.50 10.38 -11.40
N LYS A 116 -5.18 10.48 -11.57
CA LYS A 116 -4.26 10.82 -10.48
C LYS A 116 -4.09 12.33 -10.43
N VAL A 117 -4.37 12.92 -9.28
CA VAL A 117 -4.05 14.31 -8.96
C VAL A 117 -2.72 14.34 -8.21
N PRO A 118 -1.66 14.92 -8.78
CA PRO A 118 -0.37 15.00 -8.12
C PRO A 118 -0.40 16.05 -6.99
N SER A 119 0.53 15.94 -6.04
CA SER A 119 0.60 16.85 -4.88
C SER A 119 0.74 18.32 -5.27
N SER A 120 1.36 18.63 -6.42
CA SER A 120 1.51 20.00 -6.94
C SER A 120 0.18 20.67 -7.27
N GLU A 121 -0.85 19.88 -7.60
CA GLU A 121 -2.14 20.37 -8.07
C GLU A 121 -3.20 20.49 -6.98
N ILE A 122 -2.89 20.12 -5.74
CA ILE A 122 -3.89 20.09 -4.64
C ILE A 122 -4.47 21.50 -4.31
N THR A 123 -3.74 22.56 -4.61
CA THR A 123 -4.19 23.95 -4.46
C THR A 123 -4.60 24.62 -5.77
N ASN A 124 -4.63 23.85 -6.87
CA ASN A 124 -4.99 24.34 -8.19
C ASN A 124 -6.50 24.21 -8.44
N LEU A 125 -7.27 25.19 -8.00
CA LEU A 125 -8.73 25.20 -8.11
C LEU A 125 -9.25 24.94 -9.54
N PRO A 126 -8.76 25.59 -10.62
CA PRO A 126 -9.20 25.29 -11.98
C PRO A 126 -8.97 23.84 -12.39
N TYR A 127 -7.81 23.28 -12.03
CA TYR A 127 -7.45 21.91 -12.32
C TYR A 127 -8.35 20.91 -11.58
N LEU A 128 -8.57 21.13 -10.27
CA LEU A 128 -9.43 20.26 -9.45
C LEU A 128 -10.88 20.27 -9.97
N ARG A 129 -11.40 21.43 -10.35
CA ARG A 129 -12.73 21.55 -10.99
C ARG A 129 -12.82 20.76 -12.29
N HIS A 130 -11.78 20.81 -13.12
CA HIS A 130 -11.74 20.06 -14.37
C HIS A 130 -11.76 18.55 -14.10
N ILE A 131 -10.89 18.05 -13.24
CA ILE A 131 -10.89 16.63 -12.84
C ILE A 131 -12.25 16.22 -12.26
N GLY A 132 -12.78 17.00 -11.33
CA GLY A 132 -14.08 16.73 -10.67
C GLY A 132 -15.23 16.62 -11.65
N SER A 133 -15.25 17.46 -12.70
CA SER A 133 -16.30 17.47 -13.73
C SER A 133 -16.34 16.20 -14.60
N LEU A 134 -15.27 15.42 -14.65
CA LEU A 134 -15.22 14.16 -15.39
C LEU A 134 -16.01 13.05 -14.70
N ASN A 135 -16.32 13.18 -13.42
CA ASN A 135 -17.03 12.17 -12.61
C ASN A 135 -16.41 10.76 -12.72
N LYS A 136 -15.10 10.69 -12.62
CA LYS A 136 -14.29 9.46 -12.67
C LYS A 136 -13.76 9.13 -11.27
N GLN A 137 -13.04 8.01 -11.15
CA GLN A 137 -12.28 7.73 -9.94
C GLN A 137 -11.08 8.69 -9.83
N VAL A 138 -10.82 9.20 -8.63
CA VAL A 138 -9.76 10.15 -8.37
C VAL A 138 -8.83 9.61 -7.28
N ILE A 139 -7.54 9.66 -7.54
CA ILE A 139 -6.48 9.37 -6.57
C ILE A 139 -5.75 10.69 -6.30
N LEU A 140 -5.92 11.24 -5.09
CA LEU A 140 -5.39 12.55 -4.69
C LEU A 140 -4.15 12.38 -3.80
N SER A 141 -2.97 12.82 -4.25
CA SER A 141 -1.77 12.89 -3.43
C SER A 141 -1.72 14.18 -2.62
N THR A 142 -1.18 14.11 -1.39
CA THR A 142 -1.26 15.16 -0.38
C THR A 142 0.11 15.69 0.09
N GLY A 143 1.18 15.45 -0.66
CA GLY A 143 2.49 15.99 -0.34
C GLY A 143 2.47 17.52 -0.22
N MET A 144 3.24 18.08 0.72
CA MET A 144 3.31 19.53 1.03
C MET A 144 2.02 20.15 1.57
N SER A 145 0.98 19.37 1.88
CA SER A 145 -0.34 19.88 2.27
C SER A 145 -0.65 19.65 3.73
N ASN A 146 -1.43 20.52 4.29
CA ASN A 146 -2.08 20.36 5.60
C ASN A 146 -3.53 19.87 5.44
N LEU A 147 -4.17 19.48 6.56
CA LEU A 147 -5.54 18.94 6.55
C LEU A 147 -6.57 19.91 5.94
N GLN A 148 -6.40 21.24 6.14
CA GLN A 148 -7.34 22.23 5.61
C GLN A 148 -7.25 22.31 4.08
N GLU A 149 -6.05 22.26 3.51
CA GLU A 149 -5.84 22.27 2.06
C GLU A 149 -6.40 20.99 1.43
N ILE A 150 -6.20 19.83 2.08
CA ILE A 150 -6.75 18.54 1.63
C ILE A 150 -8.28 18.59 1.65
N ASN A 151 -8.90 19.08 2.74
CA ASN A 151 -10.35 19.20 2.81
C ASN A 151 -10.89 20.11 1.71
N SER A 152 -10.24 21.26 1.48
CA SER A 152 -10.65 22.18 0.41
C SER A 152 -10.58 21.52 -0.98
N ALA A 153 -9.55 20.71 -1.24
CA ALA A 153 -9.42 19.99 -2.50
C ALA A 153 -10.51 18.92 -2.67
N LEU A 154 -10.83 18.19 -1.59
CA LEU A 154 -11.92 17.21 -1.57
C LEU A 154 -13.27 17.87 -1.84
N ASP A 155 -13.57 18.97 -1.16
CA ASP A 155 -14.82 19.72 -1.38
C ASP A 155 -14.93 20.19 -2.84
N ILE A 156 -13.86 20.71 -3.43
CA ILE A 156 -13.85 21.14 -4.84
C ILE A 156 -14.10 19.98 -5.79
N LEU A 157 -13.47 18.84 -5.59
CA LEU A 157 -13.68 17.63 -6.42
C LEU A 157 -15.12 17.14 -6.34
N ILE A 158 -15.68 17.10 -5.12
CA ILE A 158 -17.06 16.66 -4.86
C ILE A 158 -18.07 17.64 -5.45
N ASP A 159 -17.92 18.92 -5.20
CA ASP A 159 -18.80 19.97 -5.72
C ASP A 159 -18.78 20.05 -7.25
N SER A 160 -17.67 19.62 -7.87
CA SER A 160 -17.52 19.57 -9.33
C SER A 160 -18.08 18.31 -9.96
N GLY A 161 -18.46 17.27 -9.18
CA GLY A 161 -19.18 16.09 -9.69
C GLY A 161 -18.59 14.73 -9.32
N THR A 162 -17.37 14.66 -8.74
CA THR A 162 -16.79 13.38 -8.31
C THR A 162 -17.54 12.87 -7.06
N LEU A 163 -17.99 11.61 -7.07
CA LEU A 163 -18.57 11.00 -5.88
C LEU A 163 -17.48 10.79 -4.81
N LYS A 164 -17.80 11.07 -3.55
CA LYS A 164 -16.87 10.91 -2.43
C LYS A 164 -16.26 9.48 -2.39
N ASP A 165 -17.08 8.46 -2.60
CA ASP A 165 -16.65 7.06 -2.60
C ASP A 165 -15.70 6.71 -3.77
N ASN A 166 -15.60 7.57 -4.78
CA ASN A 166 -14.67 7.44 -5.89
C ASN A 166 -13.33 8.16 -5.63
N ILE A 167 -13.12 8.73 -4.44
CA ILE A 167 -11.89 9.43 -4.10
C ILE A 167 -11.07 8.59 -3.12
N THR A 168 -9.79 8.39 -3.46
CA THR A 168 -8.79 7.83 -2.55
C THR A 168 -7.71 8.88 -2.31
N VAL A 169 -7.40 9.12 -1.04
CA VAL A 169 -6.35 10.09 -0.64
C VAL A 169 -5.06 9.33 -0.34
N LEU A 170 -3.96 9.74 -0.97
CA LEU A 170 -2.63 9.18 -0.69
C LEU A 170 -1.83 10.14 0.18
N HIS A 171 -1.39 9.66 1.33
CA HIS A 171 -0.31 10.33 2.05
C HIS A 171 0.99 10.24 1.23
N ALA A 172 1.74 11.32 1.18
CA ALA A 172 2.99 11.41 0.42
C ALA A 172 3.95 12.44 1.02
N ASN A 173 5.24 12.25 0.81
CA ASN A 173 6.27 13.27 0.99
C ASN A 173 6.91 13.56 -0.38
N THR A 174 7.30 14.81 -0.64
CA THR A 174 7.81 15.25 -1.95
C THR A 174 9.33 15.38 -2.02
N MET A 175 10.05 14.81 -1.06
CA MET A 175 11.51 14.67 -1.11
C MET A 175 11.87 13.31 -1.76
N TYR A 176 12.82 13.31 -2.68
CA TYR A 176 13.27 12.13 -3.45
C TYR A 176 14.77 11.90 -3.24
N PRO A 177 15.21 10.88 -2.45
CA PRO A 177 14.37 10.03 -1.59
C PRO A 177 13.91 10.75 -0.31
N THR A 178 12.79 10.31 0.24
CA THR A 178 12.25 10.79 1.52
C THR A 178 13.07 10.22 2.68
N PRO A 179 13.56 11.05 3.64
CA PRO A 179 14.12 10.58 4.90
C PRO A 179 13.07 9.82 5.74
N MET A 180 13.49 8.75 6.43
CA MET A 180 12.56 7.93 7.22
C MET A 180 11.84 8.70 8.32
N GLU A 181 12.51 9.67 8.94
CA GLU A 181 11.95 10.55 9.98
C GLU A 181 10.86 11.48 9.50
N ASP A 182 10.79 11.75 8.18
CA ASP A 182 9.80 12.63 7.56
C ASP A 182 8.60 11.87 6.94
N VAL A 183 8.58 10.55 7.01
CA VAL A 183 7.53 9.70 6.44
C VAL A 183 6.17 9.91 7.12
N ASN A 184 6.13 9.92 8.44
CA ASN A 184 4.95 10.17 9.28
C ASN A 184 3.70 9.33 8.87
N LEU A 185 3.81 8.01 8.86
CA LEU A 185 2.69 7.12 8.50
C LEU A 185 1.41 7.34 9.33
N ASN A 186 1.54 7.85 10.57
CA ASN A 186 0.37 8.14 11.41
C ASN A 186 -0.55 9.21 10.80
N ALA A 187 -0.02 10.13 9.97
CA ALA A 187 -0.84 11.11 9.27
C ALA A 187 -1.87 10.46 8.33
N MET A 188 -1.56 9.27 7.80
CA MET A 188 -2.48 8.48 6.97
C MET A 188 -3.76 8.13 7.74
N LEU A 189 -3.62 7.67 9.01
CA LEU A 189 -4.76 7.35 9.88
C LEU A 189 -5.56 8.60 10.25
N THR A 190 -4.89 9.71 10.48
CA THR A 190 -5.55 11.02 10.75
C THR A 190 -6.42 11.41 9.58
N MET A 191 -5.90 11.34 8.34
CA MET A 191 -6.67 11.66 7.14
C MET A 191 -7.86 10.71 6.92
N GLN A 192 -7.71 9.42 7.23
CA GLN A 192 -8.80 8.45 7.15
C GLN A 192 -9.96 8.83 8.06
N ILE A 193 -9.66 9.18 9.31
CA ILE A 193 -10.67 9.55 10.31
C ILE A 193 -11.31 10.90 9.98
N GLU A 194 -10.49 11.90 9.60
CA GLU A 194 -10.95 13.27 9.35
C GLU A 194 -11.85 13.37 8.12
N PHE A 195 -11.48 12.70 7.02
CA PHE A 195 -12.16 12.86 5.74
C PHE A 195 -13.15 11.74 5.43
N ASP A 196 -13.10 10.61 6.16
CA ASP A 196 -13.94 9.43 5.91
C ASP A 196 -13.91 9.03 4.41
N VAL A 197 -12.69 8.86 3.88
CA VAL A 197 -12.40 8.40 2.52
C VAL A 197 -11.40 7.23 2.55
N ALA A 198 -11.30 6.50 1.46
CA ALA A 198 -10.24 5.50 1.31
C ALA A 198 -8.87 6.19 1.34
N ILE A 199 -7.90 5.55 2.00
CA ILE A 199 -6.54 6.06 2.10
C ILE A 199 -5.53 5.12 1.48
N GLY A 200 -4.40 5.68 1.08
CA GLY A 200 -3.24 4.95 0.59
C GLY A 200 -1.95 5.73 0.86
N TYR A 201 -0.88 5.25 0.28
CA TYR A 201 0.44 5.85 0.42
C TYR A 201 1.16 5.93 -0.92
N SER A 202 1.75 7.10 -1.23
CA SER A 202 2.65 7.29 -2.37
C SER A 202 4.06 7.46 -1.80
N ASP A 203 4.89 6.46 -2.02
CA ASP A 203 6.18 6.31 -1.34
C ASP A 203 7.37 6.75 -2.20
N HIS A 204 8.19 7.62 -1.59
CA HIS A 204 9.45 8.10 -2.17
C HIS A 204 10.66 7.77 -1.30
N THR A 205 10.50 6.86 -0.32
CA THR A 205 11.63 6.36 0.49
C THR A 205 12.46 5.35 -0.29
N LEU A 206 13.68 5.09 0.18
CA LEU A 206 14.43 3.92 -0.26
C LEU A 206 13.89 2.65 0.42
N GLY A 207 14.01 1.49 -0.26
CA GLY A 207 13.53 0.22 0.28
C GLY A 207 12.02 0.02 0.10
N ILE A 208 11.47 -0.95 0.82
CA ILE A 208 10.07 -1.42 0.69
C ILE A 208 9.33 -1.48 2.04
N GLU A 209 10.01 -1.11 3.11
CA GLU A 209 9.52 -1.28 4.49
C GLU A 209 8.32 -0.39 4.77
N VAL A 210 8.34 0.84 4.23
CA VAL A 210 7.28 1.84 4.43
C VAL A 210 5.99 1.40 3.71
N ASP A 211 6.10 0.86 2.50
CA ASP A 211 4.96 0.33 1.74
C ASP A 211 4.25 -0.80 2.52
N ILE A 212 5.05 -1.74 3.07
CA ILE A 212 4.54 -2.87 3.85
C ILE A 212 3.85 -2.37 5.12
N ALA A 213 4.45 -1.40 5.82
CA ALA A 213 3.88 -0.80 7.02
C ALA A 213 2.58 -0.04 6.71
N ALA A 214 2.54 0.74 5.64
CA ALA A 214 1.35 1.46 5.20
C ALA A 214 0.17 0.51 4.93
N VAL A 215 0.42 -0.63 4.27
CA VAL A 215 -0.60 -1.67 4.05
C VAL A 215 -1.10 -2.25 5.36
N ALA A 216 -0.21 -2.57 6.30
CA ALA A 216 -0.60 -3.06 7.63
C ALA A 216 -1.42 -2.03 8.42
N MET A 217 -1.24 -0.74 8.14
CA MET A 217 -2.00 0.37 8.72
C MET A 217 -3.30 0.71 7.94
N GLY A 218 -3.64 -0.05 6.89
CA GLY A 218 -4.91 0.09 6.19
C GLY A 218 -4.86 0.82 4.84
N ALA A 219 -3.67 1.06 4.28
CA ALA A 219 -3.56 1.60 2.93
C ALA A 219 -4.25 0.68 1.92
N THR A 220 -5.13 1.25 1.09
CA THR A 220 -5.86 0.56 0.03
C THR A 220 -5.17 0.70 -1.33
N ILE A 221 -4.31 1.71 -1.48
CA ILE A 221 -3.47 1.96 -2.65
C ILE A 221 -2.04 2.17 -2.18
N ILE A 222 -1.10 1.55 -2.87
CA ILE A 222 0.35 1.83 -2.77
C ILE A 222 0.85 2.28 -4.13
N GLU A 223 1.56 3.40 -4.15
CA GLU A 223 2.23 3.93 -5.33
C GLU A 223 3.73 4.03 -5.05
N LYS A 224 4.55 3.47 -5.92
CA LYS A 224 6.00 3.45 -5.75
C LYS A 224 6.72 3.60 -7.09
N HIS A 225 7.69 4.52 -7.16
CA HIS A 225 8.55 4.66 -8.32
C HIS A 225 9.41 3.43 -8.55
N PHE A 226 9.56 3.05 -9.82
CA PHE A 226 10.47 1.99 -10.22
C PHE A 226 11.21 2.33 -11.53
N THR A 227 12.31 1.66 -11.74
CA THR A 227 13.22 1.89 -12.87
C THR A 227 13.82 0.57 -13.37
N LEU A 228 14.37 0.62 -14.57
CA LEU A 228 15.17 -0.48 -15.11
C LEU A 228 16.58 -0.53 -14.51
N ASP A 229 17.15 0.63 -14.13
CA ASP A 229 18.48 0.76 -13.54
C ASP A 229 18.58 2.11 -12.82
N LYS A 230 18.91 2.10 -11.53
CA LYS A 230 19.08 3.31 -10.69
C LYS A 230 20.22 4.23 -11.14
N THR A 231 21.16 3.70 -11.92
CA THR A 231 22.32 4.47 -12.40
C THR A 231 22.05 5.25 -13.68
N MET A 232 20.87 5.09 -14.30
CA MET A 232 20.47 5.86 -15.47
C MET A 232 20.36 7.35 -15.13
N VAL A 233 20.68 8.19 -16.13
CA VAL A 233 20.50 9.64 -16.01
C VAL A 233 19.01 9.97 -16.13
N GLY A 234 18.49 10.75 -15.20
CA GLY A 234 17.10 11.18 -15.13
C GLY A 234 16.70 11.61 -13.73
N PRO A 235 15.56 12.31 -13.58
CA PRO A 235 15.20 12.91 -12.29
C PRO A 235 14.88 11.89 -11.20
N ASP A 236 14.26 10.73 -11.52
CA ASP A 236 13.62 9.88 -10.53
C ASP A 236 14.29 8.51 -10.34
N HIS A 237 15.26 8.12 -11.20
CA HIS A 237 15.88 6.80 -11.17
C HIS A 237 16.50 6.44 -9.82
N GLN A 238 17.21 7.37 -9.17
CA GLN A 238 17.92 7.11 -7.92
C GLN A 238 17.00 6.81 -6.73
N ALA A 239 15.79 7.38 -6.71
CA ALA A 239 14.80 7.15 -5.68
C ALA A 239 13.83 5.99 -6.00
N SER A 240 13.98 5.37 -7.15
CA SER A 240 13.11 4.31 -7.66
C SER A 240 13.56 2.92 -7.22
N LEU A 241 12.63 1.97 -7.17
CA LEU A 241 12.95 0.54 -7.01
C LEU A 241 13.45 -0.07 -8.33
N GLU A 242 14.41 -0.97 -8.27
CA GLU A 242 14.72 -1.84 -9.40
C GLU A 242 13.75 -3.02 -9.49
N SER A 243 13.74 -3.72 -10.63
CA SER A 243 12.80 -4.82 -10.93
C SER A 243 12.68 -5.86 -9.80
N ASN A 244 13.81 -6.29 -9.23
CA ASN A 244 13.80 -7.28 -8.15
C ASN A 244 13.22 -6.71 -6.84
N GLU A 245 13.47 -5.45 -6.56
CA GLU A 245 12.95 -4.75 -5.38
C GLU A 245 11.43 -4.55 -5.51
N LEU A 246 10.94 -4.11 -6.69
CA LEU A 246 9.51 -3.98 -6.97
C LEU A 246 8.80 -5.33 -6.80
N LYS A 247 9.37 -6.40 -7.34
CA LYS A 247 8.82 -7.75 -7.18
C LYS A 247 8.79 -8.21 -5.72
N ALA A 248 9.83 -7.89 -4.95
CA ALA A 248 9.88 -8.18 -3.52
C ALA A 248 8.81 -7.39 -2.75
N MET A 249 8.61 -6.11 -3.06
CA MET A 249 7.57 -5.25 -2.48
C MET A 249 6.18 -5.82 -2.73
N VAL A 250 5.82 -6.09 -3.99
CA VAL A 250 4.51 -6.65 -4.36
C VAL A 250 4.27 -7.97 -3.62
N LYS A 251 5.25 -8.88 -3.62
CA LYS A 251 5.16 -10.16 -2.90
C LYS A 251 4.95 -9.95 -1.40
N ALA A 252 5.67 -9.03 -0.78
CA ALA A 252 5.53 -8.72 0.64
C ALA A 252 4.14 -8.17 0.95
N ILE A 253 3.64 -7.23 0.16
CA ILE A 253 2.29 -6.67 0.29
C ILE A 253 1.24 -7.78 0.20
N ARG A 254 1.29 -8.65 -0.82
CA ARG A 254 0.35 -9.78 -0.96
C ARG A 254 0.41 -10.78 0.21
N ASN A 255 1.57 -10.92 0.84
CA ASN A 255 1.71 -11.73 2.06
C ASN A 255 1.06 -11.04 3.27
N ILE A 256 1.26 -9.73 3.44
CA ILE A 256 0.64 -8.97 4.54
C ILE A 256 -0.87 -8.96 4.41
N GLU A 257 -1.44 -8.75 3.22
CA GLU A 257 -2.90 -8.85 3.00
C GLU A 257 -3.48 -10.15 3.55
N ARG A 258 -2.80 -11.28 3.29
CA ARG A 258 -3.23 -12.58 3.83
C ARG A 258 -3.00 -12.72 5.33
N ALA A 259 -1.95 -12.09 5.86
CA ALA A 259 -1.59 -12.15 7.27
C ALA A 259 -2.47 -11.27 8.15
N MET A 260 -3.10 -10.23 7.59
CA MET A 260 -4.01 -9.34 8.34
C MET A 260 -5.20 -10.09 8.96
N GLY A 261 -5.73 -11.11 8.30
CA GLY A 261 -6.81 -11.95 8.83
C GLY A 261 -8.09 -11.16 9.18
N SER A 262 -8.66 -11.46 10.34
CA SER A 262 -9.86 -10.81 10.87
C SER A 262 -9.60 -10.25 12.29
N PHE A 263 -10.50 -9.37 12.75
CA PHE A 263 -10.44 -8.83 14.12
C PHE A 263 -10.86 -9.83 15.21
N GLU A 264 -11.31 -11.03 14.83
CA GLU A 264 -11.74 -12.07 15.75
C GLU A 264 -10.55 -12.91 16.23
N LYS A 265 -10.27 -12.89 17.55
CA LYS A 265 -9.20 -13.71 18.15
C LYS A 265 -9.73 -15.09 18.51
N GLN A 266 -9.48 -16.04 17.64
CA GLN A 266 -9.77 -17.47 17.86
C GLN A 266 -8.61 -18.35 17.42
N PRO A 267 -8.53 -19.63 17.88
CA PRO A 267 -7.52 -20.54 17.36
C PRO A 267 -7.66 -20.71 15.84
N SER A 268 -6.56 -20.51 15.15
CA SER A 268 -6.51 -20.75 13.71
C SER A 268 -6.61 -22.26 13.39
N PRO A 269 -6.97 -22.64 12.15
CA PRO A 269 -6.98 -24.05 11.75
C PRO A 269 -5.65 -24.77 12.01
N SER A 270 -4.52 -24.08 11.83
CA SER A 270 -3.17 -24.62 12.07
C SER A 270 -2.87 -24.79 13.57
N GLU A 271 -3.49 -24.00 14.46
CA GLU A 271 -3.32 -24.12 15.92
C GLU A 271 -4.27 -25.14 16.55
N SER A 272 -5.45 -25.34 15.95
CA SER A 272 -6.53 -26.15 16.55
C SER A 272 -6.07 -27.59 16.83
N ILE A 273 -5.23 -28.15 15.98
CA ILE A 273 -4.65 -29.49 16.17
C ILE A 273 -3.73 -29.56 17.39
N ASN A 274 -3.16 -28.45 17.83
CA ASN A 274 -2.25 -28.39 18.97
C ASN A 274 -2.97 -28.30 20.30
N ILE A 275 -4.28 -27.97 20.31
CA ILE A 275 -5.05 -27.77 21.54
C ILE A 275 -5.03 -29.03 22.40
N GLU A 276 -5.37 -30.17 21.81
CA GLU A 276 -5.44 -31.44 22.55
C GLU A 276 -4.06 -31.93 22.98
N ILE A 277 -3.01 -31.65 22.19
CA ILE A 277 -1.65 -32.14 22.43
C ILE A 277 -0.91 -31.28 23.46
N VAL A 278 -1.03 -29.96 23.35
CA VAL A 278 -0.18 -29.00 24.08
C VAL A 278 -0.83 -28.44 25.31
N ARG A 279 -2.16 -28.27 25.31
CA ARG A 279 -2.87 -27.86 26.53
C ARG A 279 -2.72 -28.93 27.60
N LYS A 280 -3.02 -28.56 28.83
CA LYS A 280 -2.92 -29.45 29.98
C LYS A 280 -4.32 -29.81 30.48
N SER A 281 -4.40 -30.97 31.16
CA SER A 281 -5.56 -31.41 31.91
C SER A 281 -5.18 -31.71 33.36
N ILE A 282 -6.16 -31.79 34.22
CA ILE A 282 -5.98 -32.25 35.59
C ILE A 282 -5.79 -33.77 35.53
N VAL A 283 -4.72 -34.26 36.20
CA VAL A 283 -4.36 -35.67 36.26
C VAL A 283 -4.08 -36.08 37.73
N ALA A 284 -4.18 -37.35 38.02
CA ALA A 284 -3.72 -37.88 39.28
C ALA A 284 -2.19 -37.77 39.41
N SER A 285 -1.66 -37.24 40.51
CA SER A 285 -0.22 -37.20 40.80
C SER A 285 0.31 -38.50 41.37
N GLN A 286 -0.60 -39.34 41.91
CA GLN A 286 -0.35 -40.64 42.55
C GLN A 286 -1.59 -41.53 42.38
N ILE A 287 -1.55 -42.74 42.91
CA ILE A 287 -2.72 -43.64 42.95
C ILE A 287 -3.80 -43.02 43.86
N ILE A 288 -5.02 -42.85 43.35
CA ILE A 288 -6.18 -42.37 44.07
C ILE A 288 -7.25 -43.46 44.03
N LYS A 289 -7.81 -43.82 45.17
CA LYS A 289 -8.89 -44.82 45.25
C LYS A 289 -10.27 -44.17 45.08
N LYS A 290 -11.21 -44.92 44.54
CA LYS A 290 -12.61 -44.48 44.48
C LYS A 290 -13.10 -44.14 45.92
N GLY A 291 -13.67 -42.96 46.07
CA GLY A 291 -14.14 -42.43 47.33
C GLY A 291 -13.16 -41.51 48.06
N ASP A 292 -11.89 -41.44 47.63
CA ASP A 292 -10.93 -40.47 48.18
C ASP A 292 -11.29 -39.06 47.77
N LEU A 293 -10.97 -38.06 48.61
CA LEU A 293 -11.09 -36.65 48.25
C LEU A 293 -9.94 -36.26 47.25
N LEU A 294 -10.27 -35.54 46.19
CA LEU A 294 -9.31 -34.90 45.29
C LEU A 294 -8.78 -33.64 45.97
N THR A 295 -7.46 -33.57 46.11
CA THR A 295 -6.77 -32.50 46.85
C THR A 295 -5.56 -32.03 46.06
N GLU A 296 -5.00 -30.85 46.38
CA GLU A 296 -3.77 -30.34 45.80
C GLU A 296 -2.56 -31.29 45.93
N ASN A 297 -2.61 -32.23 46.90
CA ASN A 297 -1.54 -33.20 47.13
C ASN A 297 -1.61 -34.45 46.25
N ASN A 298 -2.80 -34.79 45.68
CA ASN A 298 -2.98 -36.02 44.92
C ASN A 298 -3.39 -35.82 43.48
N ILE A 299 -3.63 -34.57 43.04
CA ILE A 299 -3.81 -34.21 41.64
C ILE A 299 -2.79 -33.17 41.20
N MET A 300 -2.55 -33.08 39.88
CA MET A 300 -1.62 -32.13 39.28
C MET A 300 -2.05 -31.79 37.83
N VAL A 301 -1.29 -30.95 37.16
CA VAL A 301 -1.61 -30.48 35.81
C VAL A 301 -0.55 -30.95 34.82
N LYS A 302 -0.91 -31.83 33.90
CA LYS A 302 -0.03 -32.32 32.82
C LYS A 302 -0.72 -32.27 31.47
N ARG A 303 0.07 -32.38 30.36
CA ARG A 303 -0.44 -32.73 29.03
C ARG A 303 -0.93 -34.17 29.02
N PRO A 304 -1.90 -34.51 28.14
CA PRO A 304 -2.55 -33.75 27.07
C PRO A 304 -3.73 -32.90 27.52
N GLY A 305 -4.33 -32.15 26.59
CA GLY A 305 -5.44 -31.22 26.85
C GLY A 305 -6.84 -31.77 26.59
N ASN A 306 -7.00 -33.10 26.57
CA ASN A 306 -8.27 -33.78 26.28
C ASN A 306 -9.08 -34.20 27.51
N GLY A 307 -8.65 -33.82 28.72
CA GLY A 307 -9.34 -34.02 29.97
C GLY A 307 -9.92 -32.74 30.58
N ILE A 308 -10.14 -32.72 31.87
CA ILE A 308 -10.65 -31.55 32.59
C ILE A 308 -9.63 -30.42 32.54
N SER A 309 -10.08 -29.26 32.06
CA SER A 309 -9.21 -28.06 31.97
C SER A 309 -8.72 -27.66 33.37
N PRO A 310 -7.44 -27.30 33.53
CA PRO A 310 -6.91 -26.73 34.76
C PRO A 310 -7.63 -25.46 35.25
N MET A 311 -8.34 -24.76 34.39
CA MET A 311 -9.18 -23.61 34.76
C MET A 311 -10.35 -23.99 35.67
N LYS A 312 -10.65 -25.30 35.76
CA LYS A 312 -11.65 -25.86 36.67
C LYS A 312 -11.03 -26.47 37.93
N TRP A 313 -9.80 -26.07 38.28
CA TRP A 313 -9.08 -26.61 39.44
C TRP A 313 -9.87 -26.55 40.73
N ASP A 314 -10.41 -25.39 41.04
CA ASP A 314 -11.18 -25.14 42.27
C ASP A 314 -12.54 -25.88 42.29
N GLU A 315 -13.08 -26.22 41.12
CA GLU A 315 -14.28 -27.03 41.00
C GLU A 315 -13.99 -28.52 41.29
N VAL A 316 -12.76 -28.97 41.06
CA VAL A 316 -12.32 -30.36 41.23
C VAL A 316 -11.81 -30.62 42.64
N ILE A 317 -11.06 -29.68 43.23
CA ILE A 317 -10.59 -29.78 44.61
C ILE A 317 -11.76 -29.97 45.59
N GLY A 318 -11.63 -30.93 46.50
CA GLY A 318 -12.67 -31.26 47.50
C GLY A 318 -13.77 -32.15 46.95
N THR A 319 -13.79 -32.50 45.67
CA THR A 319 -14.71 -33.52 45.15
C THR A 319 -14.20 -34.93 45.45
N VAL A 320 -15.08 -35.92 45.32
CA VAL A 320 -14.80 -37.32 45.61
C VAL A 320 -14.43 -38.06 44.32
N ALA A 321 -13.36 -38.84 44.36
CA ALA A 321 -12.91 -39.66 43.21
C ALA A 321 -14.02 -40.67 42.84
N SER A 322 -14.49 -40.59 41.58
CA SER A 322 -15.57 -41.44 41.04
C SER A 322 -15.13 -42.87 40.73
N LYS A 323 -13.83 -43.08 40.51
CA LYS A 323 -13.18 -44.36 40.20
C LYS A 323 -11.80 -44.42 40.86
N ASN A 324 -11.10 -45.53 40.67
CA ASN A 324 -9.67 -45.59 40.98
C ASN A 324 -8.89 -44.89 39.81
N TYR A 325 -7.89 -44.10 40.16
CA TYR A 325 -7.00 -43.47 39.20
C TYR A 325 -5.57 -43.94 39.43
N GLN A 326 -4.87 -44.24 38.36
CA GLN A 326 -3.41 -44.45 38.36
C GLN A 326 -2.69 -43.10 38.30
N SER A 327 -1.41 -43.07 38.65
CA SER A 327 -0.59 -41.88 38.44
C SER A 327 -0.59 -41.50 36.96
N ASP A 328 -0.71 -40.21 36.66
CA ASP A 328 -0.83 -39.59 35.32
C ASP A 328 -2.16 -39.87 34.58
N GLU A 329 -3.11 -40.56 35.20
CA GLU A 329 -4.44 -40.75 34.61
C GLU A 329 -5.27 -39.45 34.72
N LEU A 330 -6.02 -39.16 33.66
CA LEU A 330 -6.93 -38.00 33.59
C LEU A 330 -8.06 -38.17 34.66
N ILE A 331 -8.28 -37.10 35.42
CA ILE A 331 -9.39 -37.02 36.41
C ILE A 331 -10.74 -36.90 35.69
#